data_3cd6fbaaec54c73ddd0d7f25b56edb8f
#
_entry.id   3cd6fbaaec54c73ddd0d7f25b56edb8f
#
_cell.length_a   1.000
_cell.length_b   1.000
_cell.length_c   1.000
_cell.angle_alpha   90.00
_cell.angle_beta   90.00
_cell.angle_gamma   90.00
#
_symmetry.space_group_name_H-M   'P 1'
#
loop_
_entity.id
_entity.type
_entity.pdbx_description
1 polymer ?
#
loop_
_entity_poly.entity_id
_entity_poly.type
_entity_poly.pdbx_seq_one_letter_code
_entity_poly.pdbx_strand_id
1 'polypeptide(L)'
;MNTFSFNNKALYAESVAVTDLMVEYGSPLYIYSHAQIVSNWKKFDQAFGDHPHLICYAVKANSNLGVLNVLAKLGSGFDIVSIGELERVIAAGGQPGRCVFSGVSKTETEIQRALELGIYCFNVESAAELDRVESVAKLMSTKAPISIRVNPDV
;
A
#
# COMPACT_ATOMS: atom_id res chain seq x y z
N MET A 1 12.87 -15.07 -14.19
CA MET A 1 13.04 -16.25 -13.31
C MET A 1 11.67 -16.68 -12.82
N ASN A 2 11.36 -17.98 -12.87
CA ASN A 2 10.16 -18.50 -12.21
C ASN A 2 10.44 -18.52 -10.70
N THR A 3 9.73 -17.71 -9.95
CA THR A 3 9.86 -17.60 -8.48
C THR A 3 9.20 -18.75 -7.74
N PHE A 4 8.28 -19.46 -8.43
CA PHE A 4 7.77 -20.75 -8.01
C PHE A 4 8.05 -21.77 -9.12
N SER A 5 8.71 -22.86 -8.80
CA SER A 5 9.11 -23.88 -9.78
C SER A 5 9.12 -25.28 -9.18
N PHE A 6 8.91 -26.28 -10.04
CA PHE A 6 9.12 -27.67 -9.65
C PHE A 6 10.54 -28.09 -9.96
N ASN A 7 11.20 -28.71 -8.98
CA ASN A 7 12.48 -29.39 -9.14
C ASN A 7 12.34 -30.80 -8.54
N ASN A 8 12.63 -31.85 -9.34
CA ASN A 8 12.49 -33.25 -8.93
C ASN A 8 11.15 -33.58 -8.23
N LYS A 9 10.04 -33.13 -8.81
CA LYS A 9 8.67 -33.29 -8.30
C LYS A 9 8.35 -32.52 -7.00
N ALA A 10 9.28 -31.76 -6.41
CA ALA A 10 9.04 -30.87 -5.27
C ALA A 10 8.83 -29.43 -5.74
N LEU A 11 7.87 -28.74 -5.13
CA LEU A 11 7.61 -27.32 -5.38
C LEU A 11 8.56 -26.46 -4.54
N TYR A 12 9.18 -25.48 -5.18
CA TYR A 12 10.05 -24.49 -4.55
C TYR A 12 9.46 -23.10 -4.68
N ALA A 13 9.58 -22.32 -3.60
CA ALA A 13 9.45 -20.87 -3.61
C ALA A 13 10.87 -20.27 -3.60
N GLU A 14 11.29 -19.70 -4.72
CA GLU A 14 12.68 -19.28 -4.96
C GLU A 14 13.66 -20.46 -4.78
N SER A 15 14.45 -20.48 -3.71
CA SER A 15 15.39 -21.54 -3.40
C SER A 15 14.93 -22.47 -2.26
N VAL A 16 13.73 -22.23 -1.67
CA VAL A 16 13.24 -22.94 -0.50
C VAL A 16 12.17 -23.95 -0.91
N ALA A 17 12.28 -25.20 -0.49
CA ALA A 17 11.25 -26.21 -0.74
C ALA A 17 9.98 -25.85 0.07
N VAL A 18 8.82 -25.90 -0.59
CA VAL A 18 7.55 -25.60 0.07
C VAL A 18 7.24 -26.61 1.19
N THR A 19 7.68 -27.86 1.03
CA THR A 19 7.58 -28.89 2.07
C THR A 19 8.31 -28.51 3.36
N ASP A 20 9.48 -27.87 3.25
CA ASP A 20 10.26 -27.45 4.41
C ASP A 20 9.55 -26.31 5.15
N LEU A 21 8.97 -25.36 4.39
CA LEU A 21 8.13 -24.31 4.96
C LEU A 21 6.89 -24.87 5.67
N MET A 22 6.27 -25.90 5.12
CA MET A 22 5.12 -26.56 5.75
C MET A 22 5.50 -27.28 7.04
N VAL A 23 6.69 -27.87 7.11
CA VAL A 23 7.19 -28.52 8.34
C VAL A 23 7.48 -27.47 9.42
N GLU A 24 8.04 -26.32 9.04
CA GLU A 24 8.42 -25.25 9.98
C GLU A 24 7.23 -24.44 10.46
N TYR A 25 6.31 -24.03 9.54
CA TYR A 25 5.23 -23.08 9.82
C TYR A 25 3.83 -23.72 9.86
N GLY A 26 3.69 -24.97 9.47
CA GLY A 26 2.41 -25.66 9.41
C GLY A 26 1.61 -25.40 8.12
N SER A 27 0.36 -25.86 8.12
CA SER A 27 -0.59 -25.74 7.01
C SER A 27 -1.99 -25.42 7.60
N PRO A 28 -2.80 -24.54 6.96
CA PRO A 28 -2.55 -23.84 5.68
C PRO A 28 -1.51 -22.73 5.78
N LEU A 29 -0.77 -22.47 4.71
CA LEU A 29 0.32 -21.50 4.66
C LEU A 29 0.24 -20.65 3.38
N TYR A 30 0.28 -19.31 3.52
CA TYR A 30 0.45 -18.40 2.41
C TYR A 30 1.93 -18.05 2.23
N ILE A 31 2.45 -18.23 1.02
CA ILE A 31 3.86 -18.00 0.70
C ILE A 31 3.95 -16.87 -0.32
N TYR A 32 4.72 -15.83 -0.01
CA TYR A 32 5.00 -14.71 -0.88
C TYR A 32 6.47 -14.69 -1.26
N SER A 33 6.76 -14.65 -2.57
CA SER A 33 8.13 -14.55 -3.07
C SER A 33 8.58 -13.07 -3.04
N HIS A 34 9.68 -12.80 -2.36
CA HIS A 34 10.34 -11.49 -2.36
C HIS A 34 10.75 -11.09 -3.77
N ALA A 35 11.41 -12.00 -4.50
CA ALA A 35 11.86 -11.73 -5.86
C ALA A 35 10.70 -11.42 -6.81
N GLN A 36 9.53 -12.07 -6.63
CA GLN A 36 8.35 -11.80 -7.44
C GLN A 36 7.78 -10.40 -7.17
N ILE A 37 7.66 -10.01 -5.89
CA ILE A 37 7.18 -8.67 -5.51
C ILE A 37 8.09 -7.61 -6.12
N VAL A 38 9.40 -7.74 -5.94
CA VAL A 38 10.40 -6.82 -6.51
C VAL A 38 10.33 -6.76 -8.03
N SER A 39 10.25 -7.91 -8.69
CA SER A 39 10.17 -7.98 -10.15
C SER A 39 8.90 -7.32 -10.70
N ASN A 40 7.76 -7.58 -10.08
CA ASN A 40 6.48 -6.99 -10.51
C ASN A 40 6.48 -5.47 -10.34
N TRP A 41 6.95 -4.98 -9.19
CA TRP A 41 7.03 -3.54 -8.94
C TRP A 41 7.95 -2.86 -9.96
N LYS A 42 9.15 -3.41 -10.19
CA LYS A 42 10.12 -2.87 -11.16
C LYS A 42 9.59 -2.87 -12.59
N LYS A 43 8.87 -3.92 -13.01
CA LYS A 43 8.26 -3.95 -14.35
C LYS A 43 7.23 -2.84 -14.52
N PHE A 44 6.44 -2.58 -13.48
CA PHE A 44 5.44 -1.52 -13.50
C PHE A 44 6.11 -0.15 -13.56
N ASP A 45 7.12 0.09 -12.73
CA ASP A 45 7.93 1.31 -12.68
C ASP A 45 8.60 1.59 -14.04
N GLN A 46 9.28 0.60 -14.60
CA GLN A 46 9.95 0.70 -15.89
C GLN A 46 9.00 0.99 -17.07
N ALA A 47 7.74 0.54 -16.98
CA ALA A 47 6.75 0.78 -18.03
C ALA A 47 6.37 2.26 -18.18
N PHE A 48 6.55 3.08 -17.13
CA PHE A 48 6.36 4.52 -17.19
C PHE A 48 7.54 5.27 -17.83
N GLY A 49 8.73 4.64 -17.91
CA GLY A 49 9.93 5.28 -18.43
C GLY A 49 10.26 6.57 -17.66
N ASP A 50 10.50 7.65 -18.40
CA ASP A 50 10.87 8.96 -17.82
C ASP A 50 9.65 9.80 -17.38
N HIS A 51 8.42 9.29 -17.54
CA HIS A 51 7.23 10.02 -17.08
C HIS A 51 7.17 10.08 -15.56
N PRO A 52 6.98 11.27 -14.96
CA PRO A 52 6.78 11.39 -13.52
C PRO A 52 5.59 10.56 -13.05
N HIS A 53 5.80 9.66 -12.11
CA HIS A 53 4.76 8.78 -11.59
C HIS A 53 5.00 8.40 -10.13
N LEU A 54 3.97 7.92 -9.48
CA LEU A 54 4.02 7.34 -8.15
C LEU A 54 3.18 6.05 -8.13
N ILE A 55 3.82 4.91 -7.95
CA ILE A 55 3.13 3.64 -7.79
C ILE A 55 2.70 3.53 -6.32
N CYS A 56 1.39 3.49 -6.08
CA CYS A 56 0.83 3.32 -4.75
C CYS A 56 0.29 1.89 -4.58
N TYR A 57 0.93 1.14 -3.70
CA TYR A 57 0.47 -0.22 -3.37
C TYR A 57 -0.77 -0.17 -2.49
N ALA A 58 -1.83 -0.88 -2.87
CA ALA A 58 -3.06 -0.99 -2.09
C ALA A 58 -2.85 -1.89 -0.87
N VAL A 59 -2.74 -1.28 0.31
CA VAL A 59 -2.38 -1.98 1.57
C VAL A 59 -3.41 -3.04 1.94
N LYS A 60 -4.68 -2.81 1.62
CA LYS A 60 -5.78 -3.78 1.83
C LYS A 60 -5.56 -5.14 1.17
N ALA A 61 -4.71 -5.23 0.12
CA ALA A 61 -4.40 -6.49 -0.54
C ALA A 61 -3.57 -7.42 0.35
N ASN A 62 -2.57 -6.87 1.05
CA ASN A 62 -1.79 -7.54 2.07
C ASN A 62 -1.04 -6.52 2.93
N SER A 63 -1.47 -6.36 4.17
CA SER A 63 -0.88 -5.42 5.14
C SER A 63 0.25 -6.03 5.98
N ASN A 64 0.81 -7.17 5.60
CA ASN A 64 1.96 -7.77 6.29
C ASN A 64 3.16 -6.81 6.25
N LEU A 65 3.78 -6.55 7.41
CA LEU A 65 4.88 -5.60 7.52
C LEU A 65 6.09 -5.97 6.65
N GLY A 66 6.36 -7.26 6.45
CA GLY A 66 7.43 -7.74 5.56
C GLY A 66 7.16 -7.36 4.10
N VAL A 67 5.93 -7.52 3.62
CA VAL A 67 5.51 -7.13 2.26
C VAL A 67 5.61 -5.61 2.10
N LEU A 68 5.07 -4.85 3.06
CA LEU A 68 5.14 -3.38 3.03
C LEU A 68 6.59 -2.87 3.08
N ASN A 69 7.46 -3.50 3.88
CA ASN A 69 8.88 -3.14 3.96
C ASN A 69 9.62 -3.35 2.63
N VAL A 70 9.35 -4.44 1.92
CA VAL A 70 9.92 -4.67 0.58
C VAL A 70 9.53 -3.55 -0.37
N LEU A 71 8.25 -3.18 -0.39
CA LEU A 71 7.72 -2.11 -1.25
C LEU A 71 8.24 -0.73 -0.83
N ALA A 72 8.32 -0.45 0.47
CA ALA A 72 8.88 0.80 0.99
C ALA A 72 10.35 0.99 0.55
N LYS A 73 11.17 -0.07 0.60
CA LYS A 73 12.57 -0.06 0.13
C LYS A 73 12.70 0.18 -1.38
N LEU A 74 11.68 -0.17 -2.17
CA LEU A 74 11.62 0.13 -3.60
C LEU A 74 11.17 1.57 -3.90
N GLY A 75 10.79 2.34 -2.88
CA GLY A 75 10.27 3.69 -3.05
C GLY A 75 8.79 3.75 -3.45
N SER A 76 8.03 2.69 -3.21
CA SER A 76 6.58 2.69 -3.43
C SER A 76 5.87 3.75 -2.59
N GLY A 77 4.80 4.34 -3.13
CA GLY A 77 3.73 4.91 -2.36
C GLY A 77 2.77 3.82 -1.88
N PHE A 78 1.77 4.24 -1.10
CA PHE A 78 0.78 3.33 -0.55
C PHE A 78 -0.63 3.92 -0.65
N ASP A 79 -1.58 3.11 -1.06
CA ASP A 79 -3.01 3.43 -1.02
C ASP A 79 -3.61 2.76 0.22
N ILE A 80 -4.02 3.59 1.17
CA ILE A 80 -4.54 3.18 2.47
C ILE A 80 -6.04 3.48 2.57
N VAL A 81 -6.75 2.72 3.41
CA VAL A 81 -8.19 2.92 3.66
C VAL A 81 -8.51 3.11 5.15
N SER A 82 -7.49 3.16 6.01
CA SER A 82 -7.63 3.43 7.45
C SER A 82 -6.33 3.97 8.03
N ILE A 83 -6.45 4.60 9.21
CA ILE A 83 -5.26 5.04 9.96
C ILE A 83 -4.41 3.84 10.42
N GLY A 84 -5.04 2.71 10.71
CA GLY A 84 -4.31 1.49 11.08
C GLY A 84 -3.40 0.98 9.95
N GLU A 85 -3.81 1.14 8.70
CA GLU A 85 -2.95 0.85 7.55
C GLU A 85 -1.81 1.85 7.42
N LEU A 86 -2.05 3.14 7.66
CA LEU A 86 -1.00 4.17 7.67
C LEU A 86 0.08 3.87 8.72
N GLU A 87 -0.33 3.52 9.93
CA GLU A 87 0.62 3.18 11.00
C GLU A 87 1.43 1.90 10.66
N ARG A 88 0.82 0.93 9.98
CA ARG A 88 1.54 -0.25 9.46
C ARG A 88 2.55 0.14 8.38
N VAL A 89 2.21 1.03 7.48
CA VAL A 89 3.12 1.55 6.44
C VAL A 89 4.32 2.23 7.10
N ILE A 90 4.09 3.08 8.09
CA ILE A 90 5.16 3.76 8.84
C ILE A 90 6.06 2.74 9.56
N ALA A 91 5.45 1.78 10.27
CA ALA A 91 6.19 0.72 10.96
C ALA A 91 7.03 -0.14 10.01
N ALA A 92 6.61 -0.27 8.76
CA ALA A 92 7.34 -0.96 7.70
C ALA A 92 8.43 -0.09 7.03
N GLY A 93 8.60 1.17 7.42
CA GLY A 93 9.56 2.11 6.85
C GLY A 93 9.05 2.88 5.62
N GLY A 94 7.76 2.85 5.36
CA GLY A 94 7.12 3.67 4.32
C GLY A 94 7.02 5.14 4.74
N GLN A 95 6.92 6.03 3.75
CA GLN A 95 6.87 7.47 3.97
C GLN A 95 5.42 7.96 3.91
N PRO A 96 4.88 8.63 4.95
CA PRO A 96 3.52 9.19 4.93
C PRO A 96 3.27 10.11 3.73
N GLY A 97 4.22 10.97 3.37
CA GLY A 97 4.12 11.88 2.21
C GLY A 97 4.02 11.17 0.85
N ARG A 98 4.05 9.85 0.81
CA ARG A 98 3.81 9.01 -0.37
C ARG A 98 2.55 8.14 -0.21
N CYS A 99 1.70 8.45 0.77
CA CYS A 99 0.44 7.73 1.01
C CYS A 99 -0.75 8.51 0.48
N VAL A 100 -1.64 7.84 -0.25
CA VAL A 100 -2.96 8.33 -0.62
C VAL A 100 -4.00 7.66 0.28
N PHE A 101 -4.94 8.45 0.83
CA PHE A 101 -5.96 7.94 1.74
C PHE A 101 -7.30 7.83 1.01
N SER A 102 -7.65 6.60 0.64
CA SER A 102 -8.90 6.22 -0.02
C SER A 102 -9.96 5.72 0.98
N GLY A 103 -11.15 5.37 0.48
CA GLY A 103 -12.23 4.79 1.29
C GLY A 103 -13.23 5.83 1.80
N VAL A 104 -14.48 5.36 1.96
CA VAL A 104 -15.66 6.20 2.23
C VAL A 104 -15.88 6.53 3.71
N SER A 105 -15.15 5.90 4.62
CA SER A 105 -15.43 5.93 6.07
C SER A 105 -14.40 6.72 6.89
N LYS A 106 -13.68 7.66 6.28
CA LYS A 106 -12.69 8.47 7.00
C LYS A 106 -13.35 9.27 8.14
N THR A 107 -12.92 9.02 9.36
CA THR A 107 -13.33 9.76 10.55
C THR A 107 -12.53 11.05 10.71
N GLU A 108 -13.04 12.00 11.50
CA GLU A 108 -12.32 13.25 11.79
C GLU A 108 -10.96 13.00 12.43
N THR A 109 -10.88 12.04 13.35
CA THR A 109 -9.61 11.68 14.01
C THR A 109 -8.60 11.06 13.04
N GLU A 110 -9.05 10.26 12.08
CA GLU A 110 -8.18 9.70 11.06
C GLU A 110 -7.69 10.78 10.08
N ILE A 111 -8.57 11.71 9.70
CA ILE A 111 -8.21 12.85 8.85
C ILE A 111 -7.18 13.72 9.58
N GLN A 112 -7.43 14.05 10.85
CA GLN A 112 -6.50 14.82 11.67
C GLN A 112 -5.12 14.15 11.71
N ARG A 113 -5.07 12.85 12.07
CA ARG A 113 -3.82 12.11 12.17
C ARG A 113 -3.07 12.05 10.84
N ALA A 114 -3.79 11.85 9.73
CA ALA A 114 -3.20 11.83 8.40
C ALA A 114 -2.62 13.20 8.00
N LEU A 115 -3.28 14.30 8.36
CA LEU A 115 -2.77 15.66 8.15
C LEU A 115 -1.53 15.94 9.00
N GLU A 116 -1.52 15.52 10.28
CA GLU A 116 -0.35 15.64 11.16
C GLU A 116 0.89 14.94 10.56
N LEU A 117 0.67 13.79 9.94
CA LEU A 117 1.73 12.99 9.32
C LEU A 117 2.12 13.47 7.92
N GLY A 118 1.35 14.40 7.33
CA GLY A 118 1.64 14.97 6.03
C GLY A 118 1.51 13.97 4.88
N ILE A 119 0.38 13.27 4.78
CA ILE A 119 0.12 12.34 3.67
C ILE A 119 0.11 13.06 2.32
N TYR A 120 0.24 12.29 1.22
CA TYR A 120 0.25 12.84 -0.14
C TYR A 120 -1.09 13.50 -0.50
N CYS A 121 -2.22 12.79 -0.34
CA CYS A 121 -3.55 13.35 -0.52
C CYS A 121 -4.65 12.43 0.03
N PHE A 122 -5.85 13.02 0.20
CA PHE A 122 -7.09 12.28 0.41
C PHE A 122 -7.82 12.09 -0.93
N ASN A 123 -8.19 10.86 -1.26
CA ASN A 123 -9.12 10.57 -2.34
C ASN A 123 -10.54 10.80 -1.80
N VAL A 124 -11.20 11.86 -2.24
CA VAL A 124 -12.54 12.27 -1.78
C VAL A 124 -13.59 11.64 -2.68
N GLU A 125 -14.59 11.00 -2.06
CA GLU A 125 -15.59 10.19 -2.75
C GLU A 125 -17.01 10.79 -2.64
N SER A 126 -17.23 11.84 -1.81
CA SER A 126 -18.51 12.53 -1.66
C SER A 126 -18.35 13.98 -1.17
N ALA A 127 -19.38 14.81 -1.39
CA ALA A 127 -19.41 16.18 -0.89
C ALA A 127 -19.34 16.21 0.66
N ALA A 128 -20.09 15.35 1.34
CA ALA A 128 -20.09 15.27 2.80
C ALA A 128 -18.71 14.90 3.37
N GLU A 129 -17.95 14.09 2.66
CA GLU A 129 -16.57 13.77 3.03
C GLU A 129 -15.66 15.00 2.82
N LEU A 130 -15.83 15.72 1.72
CA LEU A 130 -15.08 16.96 1.46
C LEU A 130 -15.31 17.99 2.57
N ASP A 131 -16.57 18.19 2.97
CA ASP A 131 -16.92 19.10 4.06
C ASP A 131 -16.25 18.71 5.39
N ARG A 132 -16.18 17.39 5.67
CA ARG A 132 -15.49 16.85 6.84
C ARG A 132 -13.98 17.12 6.79
N VAL A 133 -13.35 16.84 5.65
CA VAL A 133 -11.91 17.10 5.46
C VAL A 133 -11.61 18.59 5.60
N GLU A 134 -12.45 19.45 5.02
CA GLU A 134 -12.30 20.90 5.13
C GLU A 134 -12.44 21.38 6.59
N SER A 135 -13.44 20.87 7.31
CA SER A 135 -13.68 21.22 8.71
C SER A 135 -12.48 20.89 9.59
N VAL A 136 -11.92 19.68 9.45
CA VAL A 136 -10.72 19.27 10.20
C VAL A 136 -9.51 20.12 9.81
N ALA A 137 -9.29 20.35 8.51
CA ALA A 137 -8.18 21.19 8.05
C ALA A 137 -8.25 22.63 8.58
N LYS A 138 -9.45 23.22 8.62
CA LYS A 138 -9.69 24.54 9.24
C LYS A 138 -9.35 24.56 10.72
N LEU A 139 -9.80 23.54 11.48
CA LEU A 139 -9.49 23.43 12.92
C LEU A 139 -7.97 23.33 13.17
N MET A 140 -7.25 22.66 12.28
CA MET A 140 -5.80 22.52 12.35
C MET A 140 -5.04 23.71 11.73
N SER A 141 -5.73 24.73 11.20
CA SER A 141 -5.13 25.87 10.50
C SER A 141 -4.19 25.43 9.35
N THR A 142 -4.55 24.38 8.63
CA THR A 142 -3.77 23.82 7.52
C THR A 142 -4.63 23.64 6.26
N LYS A 143 -3.99 23.20 5.16
CA LYS A 143 -4.66 22.81 3.93
C LYS A 143 -4.56 21.30 3.74
N ALA A 144 -5.68 20.65 3.45
CA ALA A 144 -5.70 19.23 3.09
C ALA A 144 -5.46 19.08 1.58
N PRO A 145 -4.45 18.35 1.15
CA PRO A 145 -4.31 17.94 -0.24
C PRO A 145 -5.39 16.91 -0.59
N ILE A 146 -6.15 17.17 -1.65
CA ILE A 146 -7.23 16.27 -2.08
C ILE A 146 -7.11 15.87 -3.54
N SER A 147 -7.69 14.71 -3.86
CA SER A 147 -7.99 14.21 -5.19
C SER A 147 -9.47 13.81 -5.24
N ILE A 148 -10.20 14.25 -6.26
CA ILE A 148 -11.62 13.90 -6.41
C ILE A 148 -11.72 12.59 -7.19
N ARG A 149 -12.35 11.59 -6.58
CA ARG A 149 -12.63 10.33 -7.24
C ARG A 149 -13.87 10.46 -8.12
N VAL A 150 -13.71 10.16 -9.41
CA VAL A 150 -14.79 10.10 -10.38
C VAL A 150 -15.02 8.65 -10.77
N ASN A 151 -16.27 8.18 -10.66
CA ASN A 151 -16.70 6.90 -11.22
C ASN A 151 -17.48 7.21 -12.51
N PRO A 152 -16.85 7.09 -13.69
CA PRO A 152 -17.56 7.35 -14.94
C PRO A 152 -18.60 6.27 -15.16
N ASP A 153 -19.80 6.69 -15.53
CA ASP A 153 -20.88 5.79 -15.98
C ASP A 153 -20.67 5.53 -17.49
N VAL A 154 -19.93 4.45 -17.80
CA VAL A 154 -19.57 4.02 -19.16
C VAL A 154 -20.00 2.59 -19.40
#